data_f1200b39cf111ed638ce74ecf81bceda
#
_entry.id   f1200b39cf111ed638ce74ecf81bceda
#
_cell.length_a   1.000
_cell.length_b   1.000
_cell.length_c   1.000
_cell.angle_alpha   90.00
_cell.angle_beta   90.00
_cell.angle_gamma   90.00
#
_symmetry.space_group_name_H-M   'P 1'
#
loop_
_entity.id
_entity.type
_entity.pdbx_description
1 polymer ?
#
loop_
_entity_poly.entity_id
_entity_poly.type
_entity_poly.pdbx_seq_one_letter_code
_entity_poly.pdbx_strand_id
1 'polypeptide(L)'
;MTLVAKSHDRHVDLALKTHLDENLAMIKDSIEFLRKGGQRVFLDAEHFFDGYRSNPAYALEVVRTAAEAGADVIALCDTNGGMLPDELSSVVHDVLQKSSARLGIHCHNDTGCAIANSLAAVAAGATHVQGTLNGYGERTGNADLVSIIANLQLKKKQQVLPQGALEEAFRISHAVAEVTNVAPSARQPYVGVSAFAHKAGLHASAIKVDPALYQHEDPESVGNDMRMLVSDMAGRASIELKSQELGIDLSQEKEVVSRVVERVKAMESRGYTFEAADASFELLLREEL
;
A
#
# COMPACT_ATOMS: atom_id res chain seq x y z
N MET A 1 -16.66 -0.64 17.97
CA MET A 1 -17.46 -1.57 17.12
C MET A 1 -17.71 -0.90 15.78
N THR A 2 -17.66 -1.62 14.66
CA THR A 2 -17.96 -1.06 13.34
C THR A 2 -19.27 -1.64 12.84
N LEU A 3 -20.19 -0.77 12.41
CA LEU A 3 -21.44 -1.12 11.74
C LEU A 3 -21.28 -0.89 10.23
N VAL A 4 -21.87 -1.73 9.41
CA VAL A 4 -21.98 -1.51 7.97
C VAL A 4 -23.42 -1.13 7.64
N ALA A 5 -23.61 -0.01 6.93
CA ALA A 5 -24.92 0.44 6.50
C ALA A 5 -24.93 0.86 5.03
N LYS A 6 -26.04 0.61 4.35
CA LYS A 6 -26.19 1.00 2.95
C LYS A 6 -26.39 2.52 2.84
N SER A 7 -25.54 3.15 2.02
CA SER A 7 -25.60 4.58 1.71
C SER A 7 -26.01 4.88 0.26
N HIS A 8 -26.31 3.85 -0.51
CA HIS A 8 -26.88 3.94 -1.85
C HIS A 8 -28.35 3.53 -1.84
N ASP A 9 -29.25 4.40 -2.30
CA ASP A 9 -30.71 4.21 -2.30
C ASP A 9 -31.16 2.89 -2.98
N ARG A 10 -30.59 2.56 -4.16
CA ARG A 10 -30.88 1.28 -4.83
C ARG A 10 -30.53 0.04 -3.98
N HIS A 11 -29.48 0.11 -3.16
CA HIS A 11 -29.12 -0.99 -2.28
C HIS A 11 -30.10 -1.13 -1.11
N VAL A 12 -30.66 -0.02 -0.63
CA VAL A 12 -31.73 -0.06 0.39
C VAL A 12 -32.97 -0.73 -0.18
N ASP A 13 -33.41 -0.30 -1.37
CA ASP A 13 -34.59 -0.85 -2.03
C ASP A 13 -34.39 -2.32 -2.45
N LEU A 14 -33.35 -2.62 -3.23
CA LEU A 14 -33.19 -3.92 -3.89
C LEU A 14 -32.54 -5.00 -3.01
N ALA A 15 -31.56 -4.62 -2.18
CA ALA A 15 -30.83 -5.57 -1.35
C ALA A 15 -31.43 -5.71 0.05
N LEU A 16 -31.74 -4.61 0.74
CA LEU A 16 -32.39 -4.66 2.04
C LEU A 16 -33.91 -4.84 1.93
N LYS A 17 -34.51 -4.50 0.79
CA LYS A 17 -35.95 -4.58 0.54
C LYS A 17 -36.74 -3.79 1.55
N THR A 18 -36.32 -2.56 1.83
CA THR A 18 -36.92 -1.65 2.78
C THR A 18 -36.91 -0.21 2.24
N HIS A 19 -37.42 0.73 3.00
CA HIS A 19 -37.52 2.15 2.65
C HIS A 19 -36.32 2.93 3.18
N LEU A 20 -36.04 4.09 2.57
CA LEU A 20 -34.91 4.93 2.94
C LEU A 20 -34.99 5.39 4.40
N ASP A 21 -36.15 5.80 4.83
CA ASP A 21 -36.41 6.25 6.22
C ASP A 21 -36.19 5.14 7.26
N GLU A 22 -36.56 3.91 6.93
CA GLU A 22 -36.29 2.75 7.79
C GLU A 22 -34.81 2.45 7.90
N ASN A 23 -34.06 2.54 6.80
CA ASN A 23 -32.59 2.37 6.85
C ASN A 23 -31.94 3.44 7.74
N LEU A 24 -32.39 4.69 7.66
CA LEU A 24 -31.91 5.76 8.55
C LEU A 24 -32.25 5.48 10.01
N ALA A 25 -33.48 5.01 10.28
CA ALA A 25 -33.93 4.64 11.63
C ALA A 25 -33.09 3.48 12.20
N MET A 26 -32.79 2.43 11.40
CA MET A 26 -31.92 1.33 11.81
C MET A 26 -30.50 1.80 12.13
N ILE A 27 -29.92 2.69 11.32
CA ILE A 27 -28.61 3.28 11.56
C ILE A 27 -28.58 4.01 12.90
N LYS A 28 -29.54 4.90 13.11
CA LYS A 28 -29.69 5.70 14.34
C LYS A 28 -29.82 4.82 15.57
N ASP A 29 -30.81 3.92 15.59
CA ASP A 29 -31.09 3.04 16.72
C ASP A 29 -29.89 2.17 17.09
N SER A 30 -29.24 1.57 16.09
CA SER A 30 -28.08 0.72 16.30
C SER A 30 -26.91 1.48 16.90
N ILE A 31 -26.58 2.67 16.38
CA ILE A 31 -25.50 3.51 16.92
C ILE A 31 -25.81 3.95 18.35
N GLU A 32 -27.03 4.47 18.60
CA GLU A 32 -27.43 4.90 19.93
C GLU A 32 -27.40 3.76 20.94
N PHE A 33 -27.87 2.57 20.55
CA PHE A 33 -27.82 1.37 21.41
C PHE A 33 -26.39 1.02 21.82
N LEU A 34 -25.46 0.96 20.85
CA LEU A 34 -24.06 0.64 21.12
C LEU A 34 -23.37 1.74 21.94
N ARG A 35 -23.68 3.00 21.69
CA ARG A 35 -23.16 4.14 22.46
C ARG A 35 -23.61 4.08 23.90
N LYS A 36 -24.88 3.75 24.17
CA LYS A 36 -25.41 3.54 25.52
C LYS A 36 -24.69 2.41 26.26
N GLY A 37 -24.25 1.39 25.52
CA GLY A 37 -23.39 0.31 26.04
C GLY A 37 -21.93 0.69 26.27
N GLY A 38 -21.54 1.95 26.08
CA GLY A 38 -20.18 2.45 26.27
C GLY A 38 -19.19 2.13 25.11
N GLN A 39 -19.69 1.66 23.98
CA GLN A 39 -18.86 1.31 22.83
C GLN A 39 -18.41 2.56 22.06
N ARG A 40 -17.19 2.54 21.53
CA ARG A 40 -16.82 3.37 20.38
C ARG A 40 -17.48 2.79 19.14
N VAL A 41 -18.14 3.64 18.35
CA VAL A 41 -18.92 3.17 17.19
C VAL A 41 -18.42 3.84 15.92
N PHE A 42 -18.03 3.04 14.94
CA PHE A 42 -17.74 3.47 13.58
C PHE A 42 -18.85 3.00 12.65
N LEU A 43 -19.16 3.80 11.64
CA LEU A 43 -20.06 3.42 10.57
C LEU A 43 -19.28 3.33 9.26
N ASP A 44 -19.34 2.20 8.59
CA ASP A 44 -18.93 2.04 7.21
C ASP A 44 -20.13 2.33 6.31
N ALA A 45 -20.11 3.47 5.64
CA ALA A 45 -21.15 3.89 4.70
C ALA A 45 -20.90 3.15 3.36
N GLU A 46 -21.42 1.94 3.25
CA GLU A 46 -21.18 1.03 2.15
C GLU A 46 -21.78 1.55 0.84
N HIS A 47 -21.02 1.46 -0.27
CA HIS A 47 -21.35 2.04 -1.58
C HIS A 47 -21.53 3.56 -1.56
N PHE A 48 -20.82 4.27 -0.69
CA PHE A 48 -21.03 5.71 -0.50
C PHE A 48 -20.83 6.51 -1.79
N PHE A 49 -19.73 6.30 -2.47
CA PHE A 49 -19.39 7.10 -3.67
C PHE A 49 -20.36 6.86 -4.82
N ASP A 50 -20.78 5.63 -5.07
CA ASP A 50 -21.81 5.32 -6.06
C ASP A 50 -23.16 5.89 -5.66
N GLY A 51 -23.51 5.79 -4.38
CA GLY A 51 -24.72 6.38 -3.81
C GLY A 51 -24.73 7.90 -3.91
N TYR A 52 -23.58 8.53 -3.63
CA TYR A 52 -23.41 9.98 -3.74
C TYR A 52 -23.57 10.47 -5.19
N ARG A 53 -23.00 9.75 -6.17
CA ARG A 53 -23.22 10.06 -7.61
C ARG A 53 -24.69 9.95 -8.01
N SER A 54 -25.40 8.94 -7.50
CA SER A 54 -26.80 8.66 -7.84
C SER A 54 -27.78 9.58 -7.11
N ASN A 55 -27.61 9.70 -5.80
CA ASN A 55 -28.50 10.45 -4.90
C ASN A 55 -27.69 11.11 -3.79
N PRO A 56 -27.03 12.25 -4.03
CA PRO A 56 -26.17 12.90 -3.05
C PRO A 56 -26.93 13.32 -1.77
N ALA A 57 -28.21 13.66 -1.91
CA ALA A 57 -29.02 14.04 -0.76
C ALA A 57 -29.17 12.90 0.26
N TYR A 58 -29.48 11.69 -0.24
CA TYR A 58 -29.62 10.52 0.63
C TYR A 58 -28.29 10.06 1.21
N ALA A 59 -27.24 10.00 0.40
CA ALA A 59 -25.90 9.62 0.89
C ALA A 59 -25.42 10.56 2.02
N LEU A 60 -25.64 11.87 1.87
CA LEU A 60 -25.36 12.85 2.93
C LEU A 60 -26.23 12.66 4.16
N GLU A 61 -27.50 12.30 3.98
CA GLU A 61 -28.40 12.06 5.11
C GLU A 61 -27.96 10.86 5.94
N VAL A 62 -27.44 9.79 5.32
CA VAL A 62 -26.83 8.66 6.04
C VAL A 62 -25.67 9.15 6.91
N VAL A 63 -24.77 9.98 6.38
CA VAL A 63 -23.64 10.54 7.13
C VAL A 63 -24.12 11.40 8.30
N ARG A 64 -25.10 12.27 8.09
CA ARG A 64 -25.66 13.13 9.14
C ARG A 64 -26.34 12.32 10.24
N THR A 65 -27.20 11.39 9.86
CA THR A 65 -27.89 10.50 10.80
C THR A 65 -26.90 9.74 11.69
N ALA A 66 -25.82 9.21 11.09
CA ALA A 66 -24.79 8.50 11.86
C ALA A 66 -24.01 9.43 12.80
N ALA A 67 -23.69 10.64 12.36
CA ALA A 67 -22.98 11.62 13.17
C ALA A 67 -23.85 12.09 14.36
N GLU A 68 -25.11 12.40 14.11
CA GLU A 68 -26.07 12.83 15.12
C GLU A 68 -26.39 11.73 16.15
N ALA A 69 -26.41 10.47 15.73
CA ALA A 69 -26.56 9.31 16.61
C ALA A 69 -25.32 9.05 17.46
N GLY A 70 -24.17 9.71 17.17
CA GLY A 70 -22.96 9.67 17.95
C GLY A 70 -21.90 8.69 17.45
N ALA A 71 -21.87 8.37 16.16
CA ALA A 71 -20.75 7.64 15.56
C ALA A 71 -19.43 8.41 15.72
N ASP A 72 -18.37 7.74 16.16
CA ASP A 72 -17.06 8.35 16.36
C ASP A 72 -16.35 8.64 15.02
N VAL A 73 -16.58 7.82 14.01
CA VAL A 73 -16.05 7.95 12.64
C VAL A 73 -17.08 7.38 11.66
N ILE A 74 -17.20 8.03 10.52
CA ILE A 74 -17.97 7.53 9.38
C ILE A 74 -17.02 7.32 8.23
N ALA A 75 -16.75 6.05 7.89
CA ALA A 75 -15.90 5.68 6.77
C ALA A 75 -16.72 5.68 5.47
N LEU A 76 -16.31 6.52 4.53
CA LEU A 76 -16.88 6.54 3.19
C LEU A 76 -16.30 5.39 2.39
N CYS A 77 -17.13 4.47 1.89
CA CYS A 77 -16.64 3.27 1.23
C CYS A 77 -16.72 3.40 -0.31
N ASP A 78 -15.57 3.29 -0.97
CA ASP A 78 -15.48 2.98 -2.40
C ASP A 78 -15.56 1.46 -2.56
N THR A 79 -16.76 0.91 -2.35
CA THR A 79 -17.01 -0.53 -2.28
C THR A 79 -16.76 -1.24 -3.60
N ASN A 80 -17.06 -0.58 -4.72
CA ASN A 80 -16.80 -1.11 -6.07
C ASN A 80 -15.37 -0.81 -6.55
N GLY A 81 -14.59 -0.02 -5.82
CA GLY A 81 -13.23 0.34 -6.19
C GLY A 81 -13.14 1.15 -7.49
N GLY A 82 -14.20 1.87 -7.82
CA GLY A 82 -14.35 2.56 -9.10
C GLY A 82 -13.96 4.03 -9.12
N MET A 83 -13.56 4.59 -7.97
CA MET A 83 -13.22 6.00 -7.86
C MET A 83 -11.80 6.30 -8.36
N LEU A 84 -11.63 7.52 -8.88
CA LEU A 84 -10.32 8.12 -9.15
C LEU A 84 -10.01 9.22 -8.11
N PRO A 85 -8.72 9.53 -7.85
CA PRO A 85 -8.33 10.35 -6.70
C PRO A 85 -8.91 11.77 -6.69
N ASP A 86 -9.02 12.41 -7.84
CA ASP A 86 -9.53 13.79 -7.99
C ASP A 86 -11.02 13.88 -7.65
N GLU A 87 -11.81 12.97 -8.19
CA GLU A 87 -13.24 12.90 -7.94
C GLU A 87 -13.53 12.50 -6.50
N LEU A 88 -12.84 11.49 -5.98
CA LEU A 88 -12.96 11.05 -4.58
C LEU A 88 -12.63 12.20 -3.61
N SER A 89 -11.53 12.90 -3.84
CA SER A 89 -11.13 14.07 -3.05
C SER A 89 -12.20 15.16 -3.03
N SER A 90 -12.80 15.43 -4.17
CA SER A 90 -13.88 16.43 -4.32
C SER A 90 -15.11 16.04 -3.51
N VAL A 91 -15.51 14.75 -3.55
CA VAL A 91 -16.66 14.26 -2.77
C VAL A 91 -16.36 14.33 -1.27
N VAL A 92 -15.17 13.89 -0.81
CA VAL A 92 -14.78 13.97 0.60
C VAL A 92 -14.83 15.41 1.11
N HIS A 93 -14.28 16.34 0.32
CA HIS A 93 -14.31 17.77 0.66
C HIS A 93 -15.76 18.29 0.78
N ASP A 94 -16.63 17.94 -0.18
CA ASP A 94 -18.02 18.37 -0.17
C ASP A 94 -18.80 17.83 1.06
N VAL A 95 -18.57 16.57 1.42
CA VAL A 95 -19.17 15.95 2.63
C VAL A 95 -18.73 16.66 3.89
N LEU A 96 -17.43 17.02 4.01
CA LEU A 96 -16.90 17.78 5.14
C LEU A 96 -17.51 19.19 5.26
N GLN A 97 -17.85 19.83 4.14
CA GLN A 97 -18.53 21.13 4.15
C GLN A 97 -19.99 21.04 4.58
N LYS A 98 -20.62 19.90 4.37
CA LYS A 98 -22.07 19.68 4.59
C LYS A 98 -22.40 18.88 5.85
N SER A 99 -21.41 18.39 6.57
CA SER A 99 -21.60 17.62 7.81
C SER A 99 -20.51 17.93 8.83
N SER A 100 -20.82 17.74 10.12
CA SER A 100 -19.84 17.81 11.21
C SER A 100 -19.19 16.47 11.51
N ALA A 101 -19.38 15.47 10.64
CA ALA A 101 -18.87 14.13 10.83
C ALA A 101 -17.34 14.06 10.79
N ARG A 102 -16.74 13.26 11.65
CA ARG A 102 -15.37 12.82 11.50
C ARG A 102 -15.32 11.74 10.43
N LEU A 103 -14.67 12.02 9.30
CA LEU A 103 -14.64 11.10 8.17
C LEU A 103 -13.46 10.13 8.22
N GLY A 104 -13.75 8.91 7.80
CA GLY A 104 -12.80 7.89 7.37
C GLY A 104 -12.96 7.56 5.89
N ILE A 105 -12.05 6.72 5.40
CA ILE A 105 -12.04 6.21 4.03
C ILE A 105 -11.77 4.72 4.00
N HIS A 106 -12.50 3.99 3.14
CA HIS A 106 -12.29 2.59 2.85
C HIS A 106 -12.35 2.38 1.33
N CYS A 107 -11.25 1.97 0.71
CA CYS A 107 -11.18 1.82 -0.75
C CYS A 107 -10.84 0.39 -1.15
N HIS A 108 -11.61 -0.18 -2.09
CA HIS A 108 -11.22 -1.33 -2.87
C HIS A 108 -10.32 -0.92 -4.05
N ASN A 109 -9.59 -1.89 -4.63
CA ASN A 109 -8.48 -1.62 -5.55
C ASN A 109 -8.78 -1.98 -7.02
N ASP A 110 -10.05 -1.98 -7.42
CA ASP A 110 -10.46 -2.45 -8.75
C ASP A 110 -9.93 -1.60 -9.90
N THR A 111 -9.77 -0.29 -9.68
CA THR A 111 -9.09 0.62 -10.61
C THR A 111 -7.57 0.69 -10.43
N GLY A 112 -7.01 -0.02 -9.44
CA GLY A 112 -5.60 0.12 -9.06
C GLY A 112 -5.29 1.41 -8.27
N CYS A 113 -6.32 2.15 -7.83
CA CYS A 113 -6.17 3.48 -7.22
C CYS A 113 -6.41 3.50 -5.69
N ALA A 114 -6.64 2.37 -5.03
CA ALA A 114 -7.04 2.36 -3.62
C ALA A 114 -6.08 3.11 -2.69
N ILE A 115 -4.77 2.97 -2.87
CA ILE A 115 -3.75 3.70 -2.10
C ILE A 115 -3.83 5.20 -2.40
N ALA A 116 -3.86 5.57 -3.68
CA ALA A 116 -3.94 6.97 -4.10
C ALA A 116 -5.25 7.63 -3.61
N ASN A 117 -6.37 6.93 -3.69
CA ASN A 117 -7.68 7.35 -3.20
C ASN A 117 -7.65 7.58 -1.68
N SER A 118 -7.06 6.67 -0.92
CA SER A 118 -6.93 6.81 0.53
C SER A 118 -6.08 8.02 0.92
N LEU A 119 -4.95 8.24 0.24
CA LEU A 119 -4.09 9.40 0.46
C LEU A 119 -4.76 10.72 0.04
N ALA A 120 -5.56 10.70 -1.04
CA ALA A 120 -6.35 11.86 -1.48
C ALA A 120 -7.44 12.22 -0.47
N ALA A 121 -8.12 11.20 0.11
CA ALA A 121 -9.09 11.40 1.17
C ALA A 121 -8.47 12.04 2.42
N VAL A 122 -7.28 11.57 2.85
CA VAL A 122 -6.54 12.17 3.96
C VAL A 122 -6.17 13.62 3.65
N ALA A 123 -5.69 13.89 2.44
CA ALA A 123 -5.37 15.26 2.02
C ALA A 123 -6.61 16.17 1.99
N ALA A 124 -7.80 15.62 1.69
CA ALA A 124 -9.06 16.34 1.72
C ALA A 124 -9.62 16.53 3.15
N GLY A 125 -9.07 15.86 4.17
CA GLY A 125 -9.45 16.04 5.58
C GLY A 125 -10.00 14.79 6.28
N ALA A 126 -10.02 13.62 5.65
CA ALA A 126 -10.31 12.37 6.34
C ALA A 126 -9.22 12.06 7.39
N THR A 127 -9.64 11.62 8.58
CA THR A 127 -8.71 11.38 9.71
C THR A 127 -8.63 9.90 10.13
N HIS A 128 -9.28 9.04 9.38
CA HIS A 128 -9.27 7.60 9.59
C HIS A 128 -9.15 6.88 8.24
N VAL A 129 -8.31 5.88 8.17
CA VAL A 129 -8.15 5.05 6.97
C VAL A 129 -8.36 3.59 7.36
N GLN A 130 -9.20 2.92 6.61
CA GLN A 130 -9.35 1.46 6.66
C GLN A 130 -8.66 0.85 5.44
N GLY A 131 -8.01 -0.28 5.64
CA GLY A 131 -7.36 -1.06 4.62
C GLY A 131 -6.90 -2.38 5.21
N THR A 132 -6.09 -3.12 4.46
CA THR A 132 -5.56 -4.40 4.90
C THR A 132 -4.05 -4.45 4.72
N LEU A 133 -3.35 -5.22 5.54
CA LEU A 133 -1.94 -5.50 5.29
C LEU A 133 -1.81 -6.26 3.98
N ASN A 134 -0.84 -5.86 3.15
CA ASN A 134 -0.60 -6.39 1.81
C ASN A 134 -1.75 -6.17 0.81
N GLY A 135 -2.74 -5.35 1.13
CA GLY A 135 -3.87 -5.07 0.25
C GLY A 135 -4.83 -6.25 0.05
N TYR A 136 -4.81 -7.26 0.93
CA TYR A 136 -5.69 -8.42 0.79
C TYR A 136 -7.17 -8.05 0.85
N GLY A 137 -8.02 -8.78 0.14
CA GLY A 137 -9.46 -8.57 0.14
C GLY A 137 -10.15 -9.13 -1.09
N GLU A 138 -11.43 -8.85 -1.21
CA GLU A 138 -12.23 -9.32 -2.34
C GLU A 138 -11.78 -8.74 -3.67
N ARG A 139 -11.97 -9.50 -4.75
CA ARG A 139 -11.62 -9.15 -6.13
C ARG A 139 -10.13 -8.80 -6.26
N THR A 140 -9.81 -7.51 -6.45
CA THR A 140 -8.44 -7.01 -6.58
C THR A 140 -7.82 -6.59 -5.24
N GLY A 141 -8.57 -6.74 -4.15
CA GLY A 141 -8.15 -6.40 -2.79
C GLY A 141 -8.57 -5.00 -2.33
N ASN A 142 -8.04 -4.61 -1.19
CA ASN A 142 -8.24 -3.34 -0.52
C ASN A 142 -7.02 -2.42 -0.66
N ALA A 143 -7.12 -1.23 -0.12
CA ALA A 143 -5.99 -0.33 0.04
C ALA A 143 -4.92 -0.99 0.93
N ASP A 144 -3.68 -1.08 0.43
CA ASP A 144 -2.55 -1.64 1.18
C ASP A 144 -2.08 -0.67 2.28
N LEU A 145 -2.31 -1.05 3.53
CA LEU A 145 -1.92 -0.24 4.69
C LEU A 145 -0.42 -0.04 4.81
N VAL A 146 0.40 -1.00 4.38
CA VAL A 146 1.86 -0.84 4.41
C VAL A 146 2.28 0.37 3.58
N SER A 147 1.81 0.42 2.35
CA SER A 147 2.10 1.52 1.43
C SER A 147 1.50 2.85 1.90
N ILE A 148 0.29 2.85 2.46
CA ILE A 148 -0.35 4.06 2.97
C ILE A 148 0.43 4.63 4.15
N ILE A 149 0.76 3.80 5.14
CA ILE A 149 1.50 4.19 6.34
C ILE A 149 2.87 4.74 5.97
N ALA A 150 3.62 4.03 5.10
CA ALA A 150 4.92 4.47 4.63
C ALA A 150 4.83 5.84 3.92
N ASN A 151 3.84 6.04 3.04
CA ASN A 151 3.62 7.33 2.37
C ASN A 151 3.29 8.44 3.35
N LEU A 152 2.42 8.20 4.34
CA LEU A 152 2.07 9.20 5.34
C LEU A 152 3.28 9.59 6.20
N GLN A 153 4.05 8.62 6.69
CA GLN A 153 5.21 8.90 7.54
C GLN A 153 6.40 9.46 6.76
N LEU A 154 6.80 8.80 5.66
CA LEU A 154 8.04 9.14 4.97
C LEU A 154 7.88 10.32 4.01
N LYS A 155 6.73 10.44 3.31
CA LYS A 155 6.51 11.48 2.30
C LYS A 155 5.71 12.67 2.81
N LYS A 156 4.70 12.43 3.65
CA LYS A 156 3.86 13.48 4.23
C LYS A 156 4.34 13.96 5.60
N LYS A 157 5.33 13.29 6.20
CA LYS A 157 5.87 13.59 7.55
C LYS A 157 4.80 13.59 8.64
N GLN A 158 3.75 12.78 8.46
CA GLN A 158 2.67 12.55 9.42
C GLN A 158 2.99 11.31 10.24
N GLN A 159 3.20 11.46 11.53
CA GLN A 159 3.45 10.31 12.40
C GLN A 159 2.14 9.56 12.67
N VAL A 160 2.00 8.36 12.09
CA VAL A 160 0.83 7.47 12.22
C VAL A 160 1.13 6.21 13.01
N LEU A 161 2.41 5.86 13.17
CA LEU A 161 2.89 4.78 14.03
C LEU A 161 3.82 5.34 15.13
N PRO A 162 4.03 4.60 16.24
CA PRO A 162 5.11 4.88 17.17
C PRO A 162 6.47 5.01 16.45
N GLN A 163 7.37 5.79 17.02
CA GLN A 163 8.71 5.95 16.47
C GLN A 163 9.43 4.59 16.36
N GLY A 164 10.08 4.33 15.22
CA GLY A 164 10.79 3.09 14.91
C GLY A 164 9.89 1.93 14.45
N ALA A 165 8.56 2.01 14.65
CA ALA A 165 7.67 0.90 14.31
C ALA A 165 7.55 0.63 12.80
N LEU A 166 7.86 1.60 11.93
CA LEU A 166 7.83 1.42 10.49
C LEU A 166 8.94 0.50 9.98
N GLU A 167 10.07 0.41 10.69
CA GLU A 167 11.18 -0.50 10.40
C GLU A 167 10.78 -1.99 10.47
N GLU A 168 9.65 -2.31 11.10
CA GLU A 168 9.08 -3.65 11.14
C GLU A 168 8.20 -4.00 9.92
N ALA A 169 7.96 -3.05 9.01
CA ALA A 169 6.98 -3.21 7.93
C ALA A 169 7.30 -4.39 7.01
N PHE A 170 8.56 -4.58 6.61
CA PHE A 170 9.00 -5.72 5.80
C PHE A 170 8.69 -7.04 6.50
N ARG A 171 9.16 -7.19 7.74
CA ARG A 171 8.97 -8.41 8.53
C ARG A 171 7.49 -8.73 8.76
N ILE A 172 6.67 -7.72 9.09
CA ILE A 172 5.23 -7.89 9.32
C ILE A 172 4.52 -8.29 8.03
N SER A 173 4.81 -7.63 6.90
CA SER A 173 4.24 -7.96 5.60
C SER A 173 4.48 -9.41 5.22
N HIS A 174 5.73 -9.88 5.37
CA HIS A 174 6.11 -11.26 5.05
C HIS A 174 5.52 -12.27 6.04
N ALA A 175 5.46 -11.95 7.34
CA ALA A 175 4.83 -12.81 8.34
C ALA A 175 3.31 -13.00 8.08
N VAL A 176 2.62 -11.92 7.66
CA VAL A 176 1.20 -12.01 7.27
C VAL A 176 1.03 -12.86 6.02
N ALA A 177 1.92 -12.71 5.02
CA ALA A 177 1.91 -13.56 3.82
C ALA A 177 2.07 -15.05 4.16
N GLU A 178 2.97 -15.37 5.09
CA GLU A 178 3.19 -16.74 5.58
C GLU A 178 1.94 -17.29 6.30
N VAL A 179 1.39 -16.54 7.26
CA VAL A 179 0.21 -16.96 8.03
C VAL A 179 -1.02 -17.17 7.14
N THR A 180 -1.20 -16.31 6.14
CA THR A 180 -2.33 -16.41 5.20
C THR A 180 -2.09 -17.40 4.07
N ASN A 181 -0.87 -17.91 3.93
CA ASN A 181 -0.44 -18.77 2.82
C ASN A 181 -0.68 -18.12 1.43
N VAL A 182 -0.54 -16.79 1.36
CA VAL A 182 -0.60 -16.02 0.11
C VAL A 182 0.81 -15.57 -0.23
N ALA A 183 1.35 -16.01 -1.36
CA ALA A 183 2.70 -15.64 -1.77
C ALA A 183 2.86 -14.11 -1.85
N PRO A 184 3.89 -13.52 -1.21
CA PRO A 184 4.11 -12.09 -1.24
C PRO A 184 4.49 -11.65 -2.65
N SER A 185 4.02 -10.46 -3.08
CA SER A 185 4.46 -9.88 -4.33
C SER A 185 5.91 -9.38 -4.19
N ALA A 186 6.82 -9.92 -5.01
CA ALA A 186 8.21 -9.47 -5.02
C ALA A 186 8.36 -7.97 -5.33
N ARG A 187 7.37 -7.37 -6.02
CA ARG A 187 7.35 -5.96 -6.43
C ARG A 187 6.39 -5.09 -5.63
N GLN A 188 5.92 -5.57 -4.47
CA GLN A 188 5.08 -4.74 -3.60
C GLN A 188 5.86 -3.50 -3.17
N PRO A 189 5.29 -2.30 -3.27
CA PRO A 189 5.96 -1.09 -2.82
C PRO A 189 6.46 -1.21 -1.38
N TYR A 190 7.65 -0.70 -1.11
CA TYR A 190 8.34 -0.69 0.18
C TYR A 190 8.80 -2.06 0.71
N VAL A 191 7.99 -3.10 0.63
CA VAL A 191 8.23 -4.38 1.35
C VAL A 191 8.43 -5.59 0.44
N GLY A 192 8.30 -5.45 -0.86
CA GLY A 192 8.66 -6.53 -1.79
C GLY A 192 10.19 -6.72 -1.82
N VAL A 193 10.64 -7.95 -2.00
CA VAL A 193 12.09 -8.28 -2.09
C VAL A 193 12.80 -7.59 -3.26
N SER A 194 12.04 -7.07 -4.22
CA SER A 194 12.54 -6.30 -5.36
C SER A 194 12.24 -4.81 -5.28
N ALA A 195 11.64 -4.32 -4.17
CA ALA A 195 11.22 -2.92 -4.06
C ALA A 195 12.40 -1.93 -4.14
N PHE A 196 13.59 -2.35 -3.68
CA PHE A 196 14.83 -1.60 -3.72
C PHE A 196 15.93 -2.36 -4.48
N ALA A 197 15.55 -3.16 -5.47
CA ALA A 197 16.48 -3.91 -6.28
C ALA A 197 16.86 -3.14 -7.55
N HIS A 198 18.17 -3.10 -7.85
CA HIS A 198 18.73 -2.43 -9.01
C HIS A 198 19.47 -3.41 -9.91
N LYS A 199 19.29 -3.28 -11.24
CA LYS A 199 19.82 -4.20 -12.23
C LYS A 199 20.81 -3.53 -13.19
N ALA A 200 20.49 -2.31 -13.63
CA ALA A 200 21.26 -1.64 -14.69
C ALA A 200 22.62 -1.10 -14.18
N GLY A 201 23.67 -1.28 -14.98
CA GLY A 201 25.01 -0.81 -14.65
C GLY A 201 25.12 0.71 -14.44
N LEU A 202 24.28 1.51 -15.14
CA LEU A 202 24.20 2.95 -14.92
C LEU A 202 23.68 3.29 -13.53
N HIS A 203 22.61 2.59 -13.09
CA HIS A 203 22.06 2.73 -11.73
C HIS A 203 23.10 2.34 -10.68
N ALA A 204 23.77 1.20 -10.86
CA ALA A 204 24.80 0.74 -9.95
C ALA A 204 25.95 1.76 -9.80
N SER A 205 26.37 2.37 -10.90
CA SER A 205 27.44 3.39 -10.88
C SER A 205 27.03 4.64 -10.10
N ALA A 206 25.78 5.07 -10.21
CA ALA A 206 25.28 6.24 -9.49
C ALA A 206 25.04 5.93 -8.01
N ILE A 207 24.43 4.78 -7.69
CA ILE A 207 24.19 4.30 -6.32
C ILE A 207 25.49 4.18 -5.53
N LYS A 208 26.57 3.76 -6.18
CA LYS A 208 27.90 3.68 -5.56
C LYS A 208 28.43 5.06 -5.10
N VAL A 209 27.97 6.14 -5.74
CA VAL A 209 28.30 7.52 -5.37
C VAL A 209 27.34 8.03 -4.31
N ASP A 210 26.05 7.90 -4.54
CA ASP A 210 24.99 8.28 -3.64
C ASP A 210 23.72 7.45 -3.92
N PRO A 211 23.27 6.59 -2.99
CA PRO A 211 22.05 5.80 -3.15
C PRO A 211 20.80 6.63 -3.47
N ALA A 212 20.69 7.85 -2.92
CA ALA A 212 19.55 8.73 -3.13
C ALA A 212 19.31 9.14 -4.59
N LEU A 213 20.30 8.96 -5.48
CA LEU A 213 20.15 9.24 -6.90
C LEU A 213 19.15 8.29 -7.60
N TYR A 214 18.93 7.09 -7.06
CA TYR A 214 18.02 6.09 -7.63
C TYR A 214 17.09 5.43 -6.62
N GLN A 215 17.13 5.85 -5.37
CA GLN A 215 16.22 5.39 -4.31
C GLN A 215 15.36 6.56 -3.82
N HIS A 216 14.05 6.35 -3.77
CA HIS A 216 13.14 7.38 -3.31
C HIS A 216 13.08 7.51 -1.78
N GLU A 217 13.64 6.53 -1.07
CA GLU A 217 13.75 6.45 0.39
C GLU A 217 14.85 5.44 0.76
N ASP A 218 15.36 5.54 2.00
CA ASP A 218 16.25 4.54 2.57
C ASP A 218 15.46 3.23 2.85
N PRO A 219 15.87 2.07 2.30
CA PRO A 219 15.22 0.79 2.54
C PRO A 219 15.09 0.43 4.02
N GLU A 220 16.09 0.76 4.85
CA GLU A 220 16.11 0.48 6.29
C GLU A 220 14.91 1.14 7.01
N SER A 221 14.41 2.26 6.49
CA SER A 221 13.24 2.96 7.05
C SER A 221 11.96 2.11 7.11
N VAL A 222 11.90 1.05 6.32
CA VAL A 222 10.80 0.08 6.26
C VAL A 222 11.26 -1.35 6.58
N GLY A 223 12.49 -1.52 7.06
CA GLY A 223 13.09 -2.81 7.39
C GLY A 223 13.45 -3.68 6.18
N ASN A 224 13.59 -3.06 5.01
CA ASN A 224 14.03 -3.73 3.77
C ASN A 224 15.51 -3.42 3.50
N ASP A 225 16.08 -4.06 2.50
CA ASP A 225 17.46 -3.88 2.06
C ASP A 225 17.53 -3.50 0.58
N MET A 226 18.59 -2.77 0.23
CA MET A 226 18.96 -2.59 -1.17
C MET A 226 19.58 -3.90 -1.70
N ARG A 227 19.20 -4.29 -2.92
CA ARG A 227 19.76 -5.46 -3.58
C ARG A 227 20.32 -5.09 -4.96
N MET A 228 21.52 -5.57 -5.26
CA MET A 228 22.07 -5.51 -6.61
C MET A 228 21.79 -6.82 -7.33
N LEU A 229 21.04 -6.74 -8.45
CA LEU A 229 20.76 -7.89 -9.29
C LEU A 229 21.82 -8.02 -10.36
N VAL A 230 22.28 -9.25 -10.57
CA VAL A 230 23.26 -9.59 -11.62
C VAL A 230 22.53 -10.08 -12.87
N SER A 231 22.90 -9.57 -14.05
CA SER A 231 22.32 -9.95 -15.33
C SER A 231 23.25 -9.56 -16.49
N ASP A 232 22.80 -9.81 -17.73
CA ASP A 232 23.45 -9.34 -18.97
C ASP A 232 23.64 -7.81 -19.01
N MET A 233 22.80 -7.05 -18.28
CA MET A 233 22.92 -5.60 -18.12
C MET A 233 23.96 -5.19 -17.08
N ALA A 234 24.57 -6.15 -16.37
CA ALA A 234 25.55 -5.86 -15.35
C ALA A 234 26.81 -5.24 -15.97
N GLY A 235 27.23 -4.14 -15.38
CA GLY A 235 28.54 -3.52 -15.60
C GLY A 235 29.51 -3.85 -14.46
N ARG A 236 30.71 -3.30 -14.51
CA ARG A 236 31.72 -3.48 -13.44
C ARG A 236 31.17 -3.06 -12.07
N ALA A 237 30.49 -1.91 -11.98
CA ALA A 237 29.93 -1.42 -10.73
C ALA A 237 28.88 -2.37 -10.12
N SER A 238 28.07 -3.03 -10.95
CA SER A 238 27.09 -4.02 -10.47
C SER A 238 27.79 -5.24 -9.86
N ILE A 239 28.86 -5.73 -10.49
CA ILE A 239 29.65 -6.87 -9.99
C ILE A 239 30.35 -6.50 -8.68
N GLU A 240 30.97 -5.32 -8.61
CA GLU A 240 31.64 -4.83 -7.41
C GLU A 240 30.67 -4.68 -6.23
N LEU A 241 29.51 -4.07 -6.45
CA LEU A 241 28.47 -3.94 -5.41
C LEU A 241 27.93 -5.30 -4.96
N LYS A 242 27.64 -6.20 -5.91
CA LYS A 242 27.15 -7.54 -5.58
C LYS A 242 28.19 -8.37 -4.83
N SER A 243 29.47 -8.26 -5.20
CA SER A 243 30.54 -8.96 -4.48
C SER A 243 30.69 -8.44 -3.04
N GLN A 244 30.52 -7.13 -2.82
CA GLN A 244 30.51 -6.55 -1.47
C GLN A 244 29.36 -7.07 -0.62
N GLU A 245 28.13 -7.19 -1.18
CA GLU A 245 26.99 -7.84 -0.51
C GLU A 245 27.34 -9.26 -0.05
N LEU A 246 28.14 -9.99 -0.86
CA LEU A 246 28.60 -11.35 -0.55
C LEU A 246 29.84 -11.40 0.34
N GLY A 247 30.34 -10.25 0.81
CA GLY A 247 31.51 -10.16 1.66
C GLY A 247 32.86 -10.37 0.91
N ILE A 248 32.85 -10.20 -0.41
CA ILE A 248 34.04 -10.37 -1.28
C ILE A 248 34.47 -9.00 -1.80
N ASP A 249 35.67 -8.54 -1.46
CA ASP A 249 36.20 -7.26 -1.93
C ASP A 249 36.97 -7.47 -3.25
N LEU A 250 36.49 -6.86 -4.34
CA LEU A 250 37.09 -6.85 -5.67
C LEU A 250 37.64 -5.48 -6.07
N SER A 251 37.78 -4.55 -5.15
CA SER A 251 38.17 -3.16 -5.43
C SER A 251 39.52 -3.04 -6.17
N GLN A 252 40.44 -3.99 -5.99
CA GLN A 252 41.75 -4.06 -6.65
C GLN A 252 41.80 -5.06 -7.80
N GLU A 253 40.77 -5.86 -8.01
CA GLU A 253 40.74 -7.02 -8.91
C GLU A 253 40.01 -6.70 -10.24
N LYS A 254 40.42 -5.63 -10.93
CA LYS A 254 39.73 -5.13 -12.15
C LYS A 254 39.67 -6.18 -13.30
N GLU A 255 40.65 -7.04 -13.41
CA GLU A 255 40.66 -8.10 -14.42
C GLU A 255 39.69 -9.21 -14.09
N VAL A 256 39.59 -9.61 -12.82
CA VAL A 256 38.59 -10.56 -12.32
C VAL A 256 37.18 -10.02 -12.59
N VAL A 257 36.91 -8.77 -12.21
CA VAL A 257 35.59 -8.11 -12.45
C VAL A 257 35.24 -8.16 -13.96
N SER A 258 36.21 -7.91 -14.84
CA SER A 258 35.96 -7.94 -16.30
C SER A 258 35.64 -9.35 -16.80
N ARG A 259 36.36 -10.38 -16.35
CA ARG A 259 36.06 -11.79 -16.69
C ARG A 259 34.71 -12.22 -16.19
N VAL A 260 34.34 -11.86 -14.94
CA VAL A 260 33.01 -12.16 -14.36
C VAL A 260 31.89 -11.52 -15.18
N VAL A 261 32.03 -10.24 -15.59
CA VAL A 261 31.03 -9.56 -16.45
C VAL A 261 30.85 -10.32 -17.77
N GLU A 262 31.93 -10.70 -18.43
CA GLU A 262 31.88 -11.42 -19.72
C GLU A 262 31.25 -12.80 -19.54
N ARG A 263 31.60 -13.51 -18.48
CA ARG A 263 31.05 -14.85 -18.17
C ARG A 263 29.57 -14.81 -17.85
N VAL A 264 29.12 -13.86 -17.05
CA VAL A 264 27.69 -13.65 -16.78
C VAL A 264 26.89 -13.42 -18.06
N LYS A 265 27.36 -12.51 -18.93
CA LYS A 265 26.72 -12.23 -20.22
C LYS A 265 26.67 -13.45 -21.13
N ALA A 266 27.77 -14.21 -21.20
CA ALA A 266 27.86 -15.43 -22.00
C ALA A 266 26.93 -16.54 -21.48
N MET A 267 26.71 -16.63 -20.17
CA MET A 267 25.79 -17.60 -19.60
C MET A 267 24.32 -17.16 -19.82
N GLU A 268 23.99 -15.90 -19.60
CA GLU A 268 22.63 -15.38 -19.82
C GLU A 268 22.22 -15.46 -21.29
N SER A 269 23.14 -15.24 -22.23
CA SER A 269 22.88 -15.44 -23.67
C SER A 269 22.49 -16.88 -24.03
N ARG A 270 22.83 -17.85 -23.17
CA ARG A 270 22.47 -19.28 -23.29
C ARG A 270 21.22 -19.66 -22.47
N GLY A 271 20.53 -18.68 -21.84
CA GLY A 271 19.28 -18.88 -21.10
C GLY A 271 19.43 -19.09 -19.59
N TYR A 272 20.62 -18.91 -19.01
CA TYR A 272 20.79 -18.85 -17.57
C TYR A 272 20.30 -17.49 -17.05
N THR A 273 19.96 -17.41 -15.76
CA THR A 273 19.63 -16.16 -15.08
C THR A 273 20.22 -16.13 -13.69
N PHE A 274 20.73 -14.97 -13.28
CA PHE A 274 21.34 -14.75 -11.97
C PHE A 274 20.51 -13.85 -11.06
N GLU A 275 19.39 -13.29 -11.53
CA GLU A 275 18.57 -12.32 -10.77
C GLU A 275 18.09 -12.82 -9.40
N ALA A 276 17.85 -14.12 -9.27
CA ALA A 276 17.43 -14.76 -8.03
C ALA A 276 18.36 -15.90 -7.61
N ALA A 277 19.58 -15.96 -8.16
CA ALA A 277 20.52 -17.05 -8.00
C ALA A 277 21.86 -16.58 -7.40
N ASP A 278 21.79 -15.88 -6.26
CA ASP A 278 22.94 -15.27 -5.59
C ASP A 278 24.05 -16.30 -5.29
N ALA A 279 23.67 -17.51 -4.82
CA ALA A 279 24.62 -18.57 -4.56
C ALA A 279 25.35 -19.06 -5.84
N SER A 280 24.62 -19.14 -6.97
CA SER A 280 25.23 -19.51 -8.27
C SER A 280 26.18 -18.42 -8.76
N PHE A 281 25.83 -17.16 -8.55
CA PHE A 281 26.73 -16.05 -8.86
C PHE A 281 27.98 -16.06 -7.95
N GLU A 282 27.81 -16.32 -6.67
CA GLU A 282 28.95 -16.44 -5.73
C GLU A 282 29.90 -17.55 -6.15
N LEU A 283 29.40 -18.72 -6.53
CA LEU A 283 30.24 -19.81 -7.04
C LEU A 283 31.01 -19.39 -8.30
N LEU A 284 30.34 -18.75 -9.27
CA LEU A 284 30.97 -18.23 -10.47
C LEU A 284 32.07 -17.22 -10.14
N LEU A 285 31.82 -16.32 -9.19
CA LEU A 285 32.80 -15.33 -8.74
C LEU A 285 34.03 -15.98 -8.10
N ARG A 286 33.81 -16.96 -7.22
CA ARG A 286 34.93 -17.71 -6.57
C ARG A 286 35.76 -18.54 -7.53
N GLU A 287 35.19 -19.00 -8.64
CA GLU A 287 35.94 -19.70 -9.71
C GLU A 287 36.84 -18.77 -10.51
N GLU A 288 36.57 -17.46 -10.54
CA GLU A 288 37.35 -16.45 -11.26
C GLU A 288 38.43 -15.79 -10.39
N LEU A 289 38.35 -15.95 -9.08
CA LEU A 289 39.40 -15.50 -8.13
C LEU A 289 40.58 -16.45 -8.10
#